data_1c6e9fb10e8270201eeba86dc0b5b273
#
_entry.id   1c6e9fb10e8270201eeba86dc0b5b273
#
_cell.length_a   1.000
_cell.length_b   1.000
_cell.length_c   1.000
_cell.angle_alpha   90.00
_cell.angle_beta   90.00
_cell.angle_gamma   90.00
#
_symmetry.space_group_name_H-M   'P 1'
#
loop_
_entity.id
_entity.type
_entity.pdbx_description
1 polymer ?
#
loop_
_entity_poly.entity_id
_entity_poly.type
_entity_poly.pdbx_seq_one_letter_code
_entity_poly.pdbx_strand_id
1 'polypeptide(L)'
;MKSFSKNQLQRYPIYLKLFRSLLEMGEVTISSPQIAKELGYSEEQIRKDLQAVSDEPGRPKKGRDLHQLVDTLESFLGYREDTLAILIGVGHLGNALLNYPNFDGMGLSIVAAFDNDPKKIGLKINDKTIYDSKELSERLPELKAKIAIICV
;
A
#
# COMPACT_ATOMS: atom_id res chain seq x y z
N MET A 1 -18.18 -7.32 12.62
CA MET A 1 -16.89 -6.93 12.00
C MET A 1 -16.10 -8.20 11.70
N LYS A 2 -15.70 -8.45 10.45
CA LYS A 2 -14.85 -9.62 10.13
C LYS A 2 -13.49 -9.40 10.81
N SER A 3 -12.97 -10.40 11.53
CA SER A 3 -11.65 -10.35 12.16
C SER A 3 -10.63 -10.99 11.23
N PHE A 4 -9.52 -10.29 10.99
CA PHE A 4 -8.41 -10.77 10.16
C PHE A 4 -7.18 -11.03 11.03
N SER A 5 -6.50 -12.15 10.81
CA SER A 5 -5.22 -12.41 11.47
C SER A 5 -4.10 -11.56 10.84
N LYS A 6 -3.04 -11.28 11.61
CA LYS A 6 -1.86 -10.55 11.11
C LYS A 6 -1.28 -11.23 9.85
N ASN A 7 -1.14 -12.54 9.87
CA ASN A 7 -0.59 -13.31 8.74
C ASN A 7 -1.49 -13.22 7.50
N GLN A 8 -2.80 -13.18 7.68
CA GLN A 8 -3.75 -13.01 6.59
C GLN A 8 -3.61 -11.62 5.95
N LEU A 9 -3.53 -10.57 6.77
CA LEU A 9 -3.33 -9.20 6.27
C LEU A 9 -2.02 -9.04 5.51
N GLN A 10 -0.95 -9.73 5.91
CA GLN A 10 0.35 -9.70 5.22
C GLN A 10 0.33 -10.38 3.85
N ARG A 11 -0.61 -11.31 3.59
CA ARG A 11 -0.71 -12.00 2.30
C ARG A 11 -1.43 -11.19 1.24
N TYR A 12 -2.37 -10.32 1.58
CA TYR A 12 -3.14 -9.55 0.60
C TYR A 12 -2.30 -8.68 -0.34
N PRO A 13 -1.27 -7.95 0.14
CA PRO A 13 -0.36 -7.24 -0.77
C PRO A 13 0.40 -8.17 -1.72
N ILE A 14 0.71 -9.40 -1.28
CA ILE A 14 1.38 -10.42 -2.11
C ILE A 14 0.43 -10.89 -3.21
N TYR A 15 -0.83 -11.18 -2.87
CA TYR A 15 -1.87 -11.53 -3.86
C TYR A 15 -2.07 -10.40 -4.87
N LEU A 16 -2.19 -9.17 -4.39
CA LEU A 16 -2.40 -8.01 -5.27
C LEU A 16 -1.26 -7.82 -6.26
N LYS A 17 -0.01 -7.98 -5.82
CA LYS A 17 1.16 -7.91 -6.69
C LYS A 17 1.12 -8.98 -7.79
N LEU A 18 0.80 -10.23 -7.44
CA LEU A 18 0.64 -11.33 -8.41
C LEU A 18 -0.48 -11.00 -9.40
N PHE A 19 -1.64 -10.57 -8.95
CA PHE A 19 -2.79 -10.32 -9.82
C PHE A 19 -2.54 -9.17 -10.79
N ARG A 20 -1.89 -8.09 -10.34
CA ARG A 20 -1.48 -6.98 -11.23
C ARG A 20 -0.50 -7.45 -12.30
N SER A 21 0.51 -8.25 -11.92
CA SER A 21 1.48 -8.81 -12.88
C SER A 21 0.81 -9.70 -13.93
N LEU A 22 -0.16 -10.51 -13.53
CA LEU A 22 -0.91 -11.37 -14.48
C LEU A 22 -1.78 -10.55 -15.43
N LEU A 23 -2.42 -9.48 -14.95
CA LEU A 23 -3.15 -8.54 -15.82
C LEU A 23 -2.24 -7.87 -16.85
N GLU A 24 -1.03 -7.47 -16.45
CA GLU A 24 -0.01 -6.91 -17.37
C GLU A 24 0.42 -7.92 -18.44
N MET A 25 0.38 -9.22 -18.13
CA MET A 25 0.64 -10.31 -19.08
C MET A 25 -0.58 -10.64 -19.97
N GLY A 26 -1.71 -9.97 -19.78
CA GLY A 26 -2.94 -10.19 -20.53
C GLY A 26 -3.85 -11.31 -20.01
N GLU A 27 -3.55 -11.86 -18.84
CA GLU A 27 -4.42 -12.83 -18.20
C GLU A 27 -5.69 -12.16 -17.67
N VAL A 28 -6.82 -12.85 -17.73
CA VAL A 28 -8.13 -12.30 -17.33
C VAL A 28 -8.67 -13.00 -16.08
N THR A 29 -8.34 -14.26 -15.89
CA THR A 29 -8.85 -15.08 -14.80
C THR A 29 -7.75 -15.88 -14.12
N ILE A 30 -7.95 -16.22 -12.85
CA ILE A 30 -7.03 -17.10 -12.10
C ILE A 30 -7.82 -18.02 -11.17
N SER A 31 -7.34 -19.25 -11.01
CA SER A 31 -7.88 -20.24 -10.08
C SER A 31 -7.08 -20.34 -8.80
N SER A 32 -7.71 -20.82 -7.71
CA SER A 32 -6.99 -21.01 -6.44
C SER A 32 -5.80 -22.00 -6.55
N PRO A 33 -5.88 -23.09 -7.34
CA PRO A 33 -4.73 -23.94 -7.60
C PRO A 33 -3.57 -23.22 -8.30
N GLN A 34 -3.85 -22.33 -9.25
CA GLN A 34 -2.81 -21.51 -9.91
C GLN A 34 -2.15 -20.56 -8.93
N ILE A 35 -2.93 -19.85 -8.09
CA ILE A 35 -2.38 -18.98 -7.06
C ILE A 35 -1.51 -19.77 -6.08
N ALA A 36 -1.97 -20.97 -5.68
CA ALA A 36 -1.26 -21.87 -4.78
C ALA A 36 0.11 -22.26 -5.35
N LYS A 37 0.16 -22.60 -6.63
CA LYS A 37 1.40 -22.95 -7.35
C LYS A 37 2.38 -21.79 -7.41
N GLU A 38 1.90 -20.58 -7.73
CA GLU A 38 2.73 -19.38 -7.87
C GLU A 38 3.31 -18.90 -6.53
N LEU A 39 2.53 -18.97 -5.45
CA LEU A 39 2.90 -18.38 -4.18
C LEU A 39 3.33 -19.38 -3.10
N GLY A 40 3.18 -20.68 -3.35
CA GLY A 40 3.54 -21.72 -2.38
C GLY A 40 2.60 -21.83 -1.18
N TYR A 41 1.37 -21.31 -1.29
CA TYR A 41 0.34 -21.45 -0.27
C TYR A 41 -0.60 -22.63 -0.55
N SER A 42 -1.35 -23.10 0.47
CA SER A 42 -2.38 -24.10 0.23
C SER A 42 -3.61 -23.49 -0.44
N GLU A 43 -4.27 -24.27 -1.30
CA GLU A 43 -5.51 -23.82 -1.97
C GLU A 43 -6.62 -23.45 -0.97
N GLU A 44 -6.70 -24.18 0.13
CA GLU A 44 -7.69 -23.93 1.18
C GLU A 44 -7.46 -22.56 1.83
N GLN A 45 -6.20 -22.22 2.12
CA GLN A 45 -5.82 -20.94 2.66
C GLN A 45 -6.18 -19.79 1.72
N ILE A 46 -5.84 -19.92 0.44
CA ILE A 46 -6.17 -18.93 -0.59
C ILE A 46 -7.68 -18.72 -0.70
N ARG A 47 -8.45 -19.83 -0.74
CA ARG A 47 -9.91 -19.74 -0.78
C ARG A 47 -10.49 -19.00 0.41
N LYS A 48 -10.02 -19.31 1.63
CA LYS A 48 -10.45 -18.62 2.87
C LYS A 48 -10.09 -17.15 2.84
N ASP A 49 -8.86 -16.81 2.44
CA ASP A 49 -8.40 -15.43 2.37
C ASP A 49 -9.23 -14.60 1.38
N LEU A 50 -9.39 -15.08 0.16
CA LEU A 50 -10.16 -14.37 -0.86
C LEU A 50 -11.66 -14.27 -0.53
N GLN A 51 -12.23 -15.29 0.10
CA GLN A 51 -13.62 -15.27 0.56
C GLN A 51 -13.83 -14.28 1.73
N ALA A 52 -12.80 -14.02 2.52
CA ALA A 52 -12.90 -13.08 3.64
C ALA A 52 -13.05 -11.63 3.17
N VAL A 53 -12.49 -11.27 2.01
CA VAL A 53 -12.51 -9.91 1.43
C VAL A 53 -13.51 -9.76 0.28
N SER A 54 -13.96 -10.86 -0.32
CA SER A 54 -14.92 -10.86 -1.43
C SER A 54 -16.20 -11.57 -1.02
N ASP A 55 -17.34 -10.95 -1.29
CA ASP A 55 -18.66 -11.56 -1.06
C ASP A 55 -19.07 -12.52 -2.19
N GLU A 56 -18.31 -12.55 -3.29
CA GLU A 56 -18.57 -13.46 -4.40
C GLU A 56 -17.79 -14.77 -4.29
N PRO A 57 -18.48 -15.92 -4.29
CA PRO A 57 -17.82 -17.21 -4.39
C PRO A 57 -17.19 -17.36 -5.78
N GLY A 58 -15.96 -17.88 -5.82
CA GLY A 58 -15.34 -18.24 -7.11
C GLY A 58 -16.22 -19.21 -7.90
N ARG A 59 -16.35 -18.97 -9.20
CA ARG A 59 -17.13 -19.87 -10.07
C ARG A 59 -16.38 -21.17 -10.29
N PRO A 60 -17.00 -22.34 -10.02
CA PRO A 60 -16.37 -23.62 -10.28
C PRO A 60 -15.91 -23.71 -11.74
N LYS A 61 -14.68 -24.17 -11.98
CA LYS A 61 -14.05 -24.36 -13.31
C LYS A 61 -13.74 -23.10 -14.13
N LYS A 62 -14.23 -21.91 -13.76
CA LYS A 62 -13.96 -20.67 -14.50
C LYS A 62 -12.91 -19.75 -13.85
N GLY A 63 -12.47 -20.07 -12.64
CA GLY A 63 -11.59 -19.17 -11.88
C GLY A 63 -12.31 -17.93 -11.37
N ARG A 64 -11.52 -16.95 -10.93
CA ARG A 64 -11.98 -15.62 -10.49
C ARG A 64 -11.46 -14.59 -11.48
N ASP A 65 -12.26 -13.58 -11.74
CA ASP A 65 -11.87 -12.44 -12.57
C ASP A 65 -10.74 -11.64 -11.89
N LEU A 66 -9.63 -11.42 -12.60
CA LEU A 66 -8.46 -10.73 -12.07
C LEU A 66 -8.71 -9.24 -11.85
N HIS A 67 -9.48 -8.57 -12.71
CA HIS A 67 -9.83 -7.16 -12.49
C HIS A 67 -10.64 -6.99 -11.22
N GLN A 68 -11.62 -7.85 -11.00
CA GLN A 68 -12.44 -7.83 -9.80
C GLN A 68 -11.64 -8.14 -8.54
N LEU A 69 -10.69 -9.08 -8.60
CA LEU A 69 -9.79 -9.39 -7.48
C LEU A 69 -8.88 -8.22 -7.12
N VAL A 70 -8.30 -7.55 -8.12
CA VAL A 70 -7.48 -6.35 -7.93
C VAL A 70 -8.32 -5.25 -7.30
N ASP A 71 -9.49 -4.94 -7.87
CA ASP A 71 -10.40 -3.92 -7.36
C ASP A 71 -10.79 -4.17 -5.89
N THR A 72 -11.13 -5.40 -5.57
CA THR A 72 -11.49 -5.81 -4.20
C THR A 72 -10.34 -5.62 -3.23
N LEU A 73 -9.13 -6.07 -3.60
CA LEU A 73 -7.96 -5.96 -2.73
C LEU A 73 -7.46 -4.53 -2.57
N GLU A 74 -7.46 -3.72 -3.64
CA GLU A 74 -7.11 -2.31 -3.57
C GLU A 74 -8.04 -1.53 -2.65
N SER A 75 -9.35 -1.78 -2.77
CA SER A 75 -10.35 -1.18 -1.89
C SER A 75 -10.17 -1.63 -0.44
N PHE A 76 -9.95 -2.92 -0.21
CA PHE A 76 -9.73 -3.49 1.12
C PHE A 76 -8.47 -2.95 1.80
N LEU A 77 -7.37 -2.80 1.05
CA LEU A 77 -6.10 -2.29 1.54
C LEU A 77 -6.05 -0.75 1.66
N GLY A 78 -7.09 -0.06 1.23
CA GLY A 78 -7.13 1.41 1.23
C GLY A 78 -6.25 2.06 0.13
N TYR A 79 -5.83 1.31 -0.88
CA TYR A 79 -4.95 1.82 -1.95
C TYR A 79 -5.64 2.80 -2.90
N ARG A 80 -6.96 2.92 -2.78
CA ARG A 80 -7.78 3.90 -3.52
C ARG A 80 -8.05 5.19 -2.74
N GLU A 81 -7.65 5.23 -1.48
CA GLU A 81 -7.78 6.40 -0.63
C GLU A 81 -6.47 7.19 -0.65
N ASP A 82 -6.55 8.47 -1.00
CA ASP A 82 -5.40 9.38 -0.88
C ASP A 82 -5.16 9.72 0.59
N THR A 83 -4.45 8.83 1.27
CA THR A 83 -4.06 9.06 2.66
C THR A 83 -2.81 9.91 2.69
N LEU A 84 -2.94 11.15 3.18
CA LEU A 84 -1.84 12.08 3.31
C LEU A 84 -0.96 11.73 4.51
N ALA A 85 0.35 11.72 4.28
CA ALA A 85 1.37 11.43 5.29
C ALA A 85 2.41 12.54 5.35
N ILE A 86 3.06 12.66 6.50
CA ILE A 86 4.29 13.42 6.66
C ILE A 86 5.44 12.48 7.00
N LEU A 87 6.66 12.91 6.72
CA LEU A 87 7.87 12.18 7.08
C LEU A 87 8.68 13.02 8.08
N ILE A 88 9.14 12.40 9.16
CA ILE A 88 9.93 13.01 10.21
C ILE A 88 11.31 12.34 10.25
N GLY A 89 12.36 13.13 10.01
CA GLY A 89 13.74 12.66 9.90
C GLY A 89 14.16 12.36 8.46
N VAL A 90 14.88 13.28 7.83
CA VAL A 90 15.39 13.18 6.45
C VAL A 90 16.85 12.74 6.46
N GLY A 91 17.14 11.61 7.14
CA GLY A 91 18.39 10.88 7.05
C GLY A 91 18.45 10.00 5.80
N HIS A 92 19.31 8.99 5.79
CA HIS A 92 19.40 8.07 4.65
C HIS A 92 18.07 7.36 4.34
N LEU A 93 17.39 6.85 5.37
CA LEU A 93 16.10 6.18 5.20
C LEU A 93 15.01 7.15 4.76
N GLY A 94 14.89 8.31 5.43
CA GLY A 94 13.88 9.32 5.07
C GLY A 94 14.06 9.82 3.65
N ASN A 95 15.29 10.07 3.22
CA ASN A 95 15.59 10.45 1.83
C ASN A 95 15.22 9.34 0.84
N ALA A 96 15.53 8.08 1.14
CA ALA A 96 15.15 6.96 0.30
C ALA A 96 13.62 6.84 0.16
N LEU A 97 12.86 7.02 1.25
CA LEU A 97 11.41 7.00 1.22
C LEU A 97 10.81 8.18 0.44
N LEU A 98 11.36 9.39 0.58
CA LEU A 98 10.91 10.56 -0.19
C LEU A 98 11.13 10.39 -1.70
N ASN A 99 12.14 9.61 -2.09
CA ASN A 99 12.44 9.28 -3.48
C ASN A 99 11.72 8.02 -3.99
N TYR A 100 10.98 7.31 -3.14
CA TYR A 100 10.28 6.10 -3.53
C TYR A 100 9.02 6.41 -4.34
N PRO A 101 8.94 6.00 -5.63
CA PRO A 101 7.88 6.47 -6.51
C PRO A 101 6.54 5.75 -6.32
N ASN A 102 6.50 4.65 -5.55
CA ASN A 102 5.34 3.77 -5.53
C ASN A 102 4.36 4.02 -4.37
N PHE A 103 4.59 5.02 -3.51
CA PHE A 103 3.64 5.32 -2.44
C PHE A 103 2.28 5.78 -2.97
N ASP A 104 2.26 6.61 -4.02
CA ASP A 104 1.02 7.09 -4.63
C ASP A 104 0.18 5.93 -5.19
N GLY A 105 0.83 4.89 -5.75
CA GLY A 105 0.16 3.65 -6.19
C GLY A 105 -0.36 2.76 -5.06
N MET A 106 -0.04 3.09 -3.80
CA MET A 106 -0.50 2.41 -2.58
C MET A 106 -1.50 3.24 -1.78
N GLY A 107 -2.03 4.33 -2.36
CA GLY A 107 -2.96 5.22 -1.67
C GLY A 107 -2.33 5.98 -0.49
N LEU A 108 -1.01 6.22 -0.53
CA LEU A 108 -0.27 6.97 0.47
C LEU A 108 0.56 8.06 -0.20
N SER A 109 0.27 9.32 0.09
CA SER A 109 1.01 10.47 -0.44
C SER A 109 1.76 11.20 0.67
N ILE A 110 3.11 11.22 0.60
CA ILE A 110 3.91 12.04 1.50
C ILE A 110 3.86 13.48 1.00
N VAL A 111 3.25 14.37 1.77
CA VAL A 111 3.01 15.77 1.37
C VAL A 111 4.07 16.75 1.90
N ALA A 112 4.78 16.39 2.96
CA ALA A 112 5.84 17.20 3.54
C ALA A 112 6.82 16.35 4.34
N ALA A 113 8.04 16.86 4.53
CA ALA A 113 9.04 16.28 5.41
C ALA A 113 9.48 17.27 6.48
N PHE A 114 9.97 16.76 7.59
CA PHE A 114 10.47 17.54 8.73
C PHE A 114 11.84 17.03 9.17
N ASP A 115 12.75 17.92 9.44
CA ASP A 115 14.09 17.61 9.99
C ASP A 115 14.51 18.73 10.96
N ASN A 116 15.48 18.46 11.82
CA ASN A 116 16.07 19.45 12.71
C ASN A 116 17.41 19.99 12.21
N ASP A 117 17.95 19.42 11.12
CA ASP A 117 19.21 19.85 10.53
C ASP A 117 19.01 21.14 9.69
N PRO A 118 19.62 22.28 10.10
CA PRO A 118 19.49 23.54 9.36
C PRO A 118 19.95 23.47 7.90
N LYS A 119 20.84 22.52 7.57
CA LYS A 119 21.33 22.34 6.20
C LYS A 119 20.28 21.72 5.26
N LYS A 120 19.28 21.07 5.82
CA LYS A 120 18.21 20.40 5.05
C LYS A 120 16.93 21.23 5.00
N ILE A 121 16.68 22.05 6.02
CA ILE A 121 15.48 22.86 6.11
C ILE A 121 15.39 23.80 4.90
N GLY A 122 14.22 23.85 4.26
CA GLY A 122 13.95 24.61 3.05
C GLY A 122 14.32 23.92 1.75
N LEU A 123 15.05 22.81 1.78
CA LEU A 123 15.30 22.01 0.58
C LEU A 123 14.03 21.27 0.13
N LYS A 124 14.01 20.88 -1.15
CA LYS A 124 12.96 20.07 -1.73
C LYS A 124 13.52 18.73 -2.25
N ILE A 125 12.81 17.66 -1.96
CA ILE A 125 13.06 16.33 -2.52
C ILE A 125 11.78 15.88 -3.20
N ASN A 126 11.80 15.66 -4.54
CA ASN A 126 10.61 15.31 -5.33
C ASN A 126 9.40 16.18 -4.99
N ASP A 127 9.55 17.49 -5.12
CA ASP A 127 8.55 18.54 -4.84
C ASP A 127 8.07 18.66 -3.38
N LYS A 128 8.57 17.81 -2.48
CA LYS A 128 8.24 17.83 -1.06
C LYS A 128 9.23 18.70 -0.31
N THR A 129 8.72 19.74 0.35
CA THR A 129 9.55 20.68 1.13
C THR A 129 9.92 20.06 2.49
N ILE A 130 11.17 20.26 2.91
CA ILE A 130 11.65 19.91 4.25
C ILE A 130 11.48 21.13 5.15
N TYR A 131 10.65 21.00 6.17
CA TYR A 131 10.39 22.04 7.17
C TYR A 131 11.19 21.79 8.45
N ASP A 132 11.36 22.83 9.27
CA ASP A 132 11.90 22.66 10.62
C ASP A 132 10.92 21.83 11.47
N SER A 133 11.45 20.82 12.18
CA SER A 133 10.64 19.98 13.07
C SER A 133 9.90 20.78 14.17
N LYS A 134 10.37 21.98 14.50
CA LYS A 134 9.69 22.88 15.43
C LYS A 134 8.37 23.43 14.88
N GLU A 135 8.24 23.52 13.56
CA GLU A 135 7.03 23.99 12.88
C GLU A 135 5.94 22.91 12.76
N LEU A 136 6.21 21.68 13.21
CA LEU A 136 5.32 20.55 13.04
C LEU A 136 3.89 20.84 13.53
N SER A 137 3.76 21.31 14.77
CA SER A 137 2.45 21.58 15.37
C SER A 137 1.64 22.66 14.65
N GLU A 138 2.32 23.64 14.08
CA GLU A 138 1.70 24.74 13.33
C GLU A 138 1.23 24.28 11.95
N ARG A 139 2.03 23.45 11.26
CA ARG A 139 1.76 23.04 9.88
C ARG A 139 0.83 21.84 9.74
N LEU A 140 0.74 20.97 10.75
CA LEU A 140 -0.10 19.75 10.69
C LEU A 140 -1.55 20.02 10.28
N PRO A 141 -2.26 21.05 10.79
CA PRO A 141 -3.64 21.31 10.40
C PRO A 141 -3.81 21.62 8.92
N GLU A 142 -2.85 22.36 8.33
CA GLU A 142 -2.87 22.73 6.90
C GLU A 142 -2.55 21.54 5.99
N LEU A 143 -1.62 20.67 6.42
CA LEU A 143 -1.18 19.49 5.66
C LEU A 143 -2.23 18.37 5.63
N LYS A 144 -3.22 18.39 6.54
CA LYS A 144 -4.27 17.35 6.65
C LYS A 144 -3.74 15.93 6.70
N ALA A 145 -2.50 15.75 7.12
CA ALA A 145 -1.88 14.44 7.18
C ALA A 145 -2.48 13.60 8.31
N LYS A 146 -2.79 12.34 8.00
CA LYS A 146 -3.33 11.36 8.96
C LYS A 146 -2.26 10.41 9.49
N ILE A 147 -1.12 10.33 8.82
CA ILE A 147 -0.02 9.41 9.11
C ILE A 147 1.28 10.20 9.24
N ALA A 148 2.10 9.83 10.23
CA ALA A 148 3.48 10.29 10.34
C ALA A 148 4.44 9.08 10.21
N ILE A 149 5.40 9.18 9.29
CA ILE A 149 6.46 8.18 9.10
C ILE A 149 7.70 8.71 9.82
N ILE A 150 8.14 8.02 10.85
CA ILE A 150 9.26 8.44 11.71
C ILE A 150 10.53 7.68 11.29
N CYS A 151 11.57 8.43 10.85
CA CYS A 151 12.83 7.93 10.33
C CYS A 151 14.05 8.49 11.10
N VAL A 152 13.90 8.70 12.39
CA VAL A 152 14.97 9.20 13.28
C VAL A 152 15.69 8.06 13.99
#